data_da0bd3a1d95e65d7b18be58607e3351b
#
_entry.id   da0bd3a1d95e65d7b18be58607e3351b
#
_cell.length_a   1.000
_cell.length_b   1.000
_cell.length_c   1.000
_cell.angle_alpha   90.00
_cell.angle_beta   90.00
_cell.angle_gamma   90.00
#
_symmetry.space_group_name_H-M   'P 1'
#
loop_
_entity.id
_entity.type
_entity.pdbx_description
1 polymer ?
#
loop_
_entity_poly.entity_id
_entity_poly.type
_entity_poly.pdbx_seq_one_letter_code
_entity_poly.pdbx_strand_id
1 'polypeptide(L)'
;MQSFSPTSRYLQALNDGSHQPDNVQQEAVNRLDIIFQELTAPARPVLQESGLIARFSKFLGKREPTESTPVRGLYMWGGVGRGKTWLMDLFYHSLPGTRKQRLHFHRFMLRVHEELTALQGQSDPLEVIADRFKAETDVLCFDEFFVSDITDAMLLGGLMKALFARGITLVATSNIPPDDLYRNGLQRARFLPAIEAIKQYCDIMNVDAGVDYRLRTLTQAHLWLSPLNDETQRQMDKLWLALAGSKSEHAPTLEINHRPMQTLAVENQTLAVSFTTLCVDARSQHDYIALSRLFHTVLLSDVPVMTSLMESEARRFIALVDEFYERYVKLVVSAAVPLYEIYRGERLKFEFQRCLSRLQEMQSEEYLKREHLAG
;
A
#
# COMPACT_ATOMS: atom_id res chain seq x y z
N MET A 1 -0.52 -17.40 28.15
CA MET A 1 0.08 -17.05 26.87
C MET A 1 0.25 -15.53 26.84
N GLN A 2 1.48 -15.03 26.77
CA GLN A 2 1.70 -13.60 26.58
C GLN A 2 1.13 -13.22 25.21
N SER A 3 0.12 -12.37 25.20
CA SER A 3 -0.43 -11.80 23.96
C SER A 3 0.60 -10.83 23.41
N PHE A 4 1.22 -11.16 22.29
CA PHE A 4 2.11 -10.23 21.63
C PHE A 4 1.27 -9.17 20.91
N SER A 5 1.53 -7.89 21.22
CA SER A 5 0.83 -6.77 20.57
C SER A 5 1.22 -6.67 19.08
N PRO A 6 0.44 -5.94 18.26
CA PRO A 6 0.80 -5.65 16.88
C PRO A 6 2.21 -5.07 16.74
N THR A 7 2.59 -4.11 17.58
CA THR A 7 3.95 -3.54 17.57
C THR A 7 5.02 -4.57 17.89
N SER A 8 4.80 -5.43 18.88
CA SER A 8 5.76 -6.49 19.24
C SER A 8 6.00 -7.47 18.08
N ARG A 9 4.94 -7.86 17.39
CA ARG A 9 5.04 -8.75 16.20
C ARG A 9 5.74 -8.08 15.03
N TYR A 10 5.48 -6.80 14.81
CA TYR A 10 6.15 -6.02 13.78
C TYR A 10 7.67 -5.94 14.04
N LEU A 11 8.05 -5.56 15.26
CA LEU A 11 9.47 -5.51 15.65
C LEU A 11 10.15 -6.86 15.54
N GLN A 12 9.47 -7.95 15.88
CA GLN A 12 10.00 -9.30 15.69
C GLN A 12 10.25 -9.59 14.21
N ALA A 13 9.30 -9.26 13.31
CA ALA A 13 9.44 -9.47 11.88
C ALA A 13 10.59 -8.64 11.25
N LEU A 14 10.86 -7.44 11.79
CA LEU A 14 12.03 -6.65 11.40
C LEU A 14 13.33 -7.29 11.88
N ASN A 15 13.36 -7.77 13.13
CA ASN A 15 14.56 -8.36 13.74
C ASN A 15 14.96 -9.70 13.12
N ASP A 16 13.98 -10.51 12.71
CA ASP A 16 14.25 -11.79 12.04
C ASP A 16 14.48 -11.65 10.52
N GLY A 17 14.40 -10.42 9.99
CA GLY A 17 14.64 -10.11 8.59
C GLY A 17 13.52 -10.55 7.64
N SER A 18 12.37 -10.99 8.14
CA SER A 18 11.23 -11.40 7.31
C SER A 18 10.51 -10.20 6.68
N HIS A 19 10.71 -9.00 7.24
CA HIS A 19 10.17 -7.74 6.71
C HIS A 19 11.19 -6.61 6.78
N GLN A 20 11.04 -5.66 5.85
CA GLN A 20 11.85 -4.45 5.78
C GLN A 20 11.14 -3.28 6.49
N PRO A 21 11.88 -2.34 7.10
CA PRO A 21 11.29 -1.15 7.70
C PRO A 21 10.56 -0.31 6.65
N ASP A 22 9.31 0.05 6.94
CA ASP A 22 8.49 0.93 6.12
C ASP A 22 7.72 1.89 7.04
N ASN A 23 7.90 3.19 6.84
CA ASN A 23 7.30 4.21 7.71
C ASN A 23 5.77 4.19 7.68
N VAL A 24 5.17 3.86 6.53
CA VAL A 24 3.71 3.79 6.39
C VAL A 24 3.17 2.55 7.08
N GLN A 25 3.85 1.42 6.92
CA GLN A 25 3.51 0.21 7.67
C GLN A 25 3.69 0.41 9.17
N GLN A 26 4.74 1.08 9.61
CA GLN A 26 4.96 1.43 11.02
C GLN A 26 3.79 2.26 11.57
N GLU A 27 3.33 3.26 10.82
CA GLU A 27 2.16 4.06 11.23
C GLU A 27 0.89 3.22 11.30
N ALA A 28 0.65 2.35 10.33
CA ALA A 28 -0.46 1.41 10.35
C ALA A 28 -0.42 0.49 11.57
N VAL A 29 0.77 -0.06 11.88
CA VAL A 29 0.98 -0.91 13.06
C VAL A 29 0.70 -0.14 14.35
N ASN A 30 1.14 1.11 14.45
CA ASN A 30 0.87 1.96 15.64
C ASN A 30 -0.65 2.16 15.83
N ARG A 31 -1.39 2.42 14.76
CA ARG A 31 -2.87 2.54 14.82
C ARG A 31 -3.54 1.23 15.21
N LEU A 32 -3.10 0.11 14.63
CA LEU A 32 -3.59 -1.22 14.97
C LEU A 32 -3.29 -1.59 16.43
N ASP A 33 -2.14 -1.16 16.95
CA ASP A 33 -1.76 -1.39 18.35
C ASP A 33 -2.66 -0.60 19.33
N ILE A 34 -3.03 0.63 18.98
CA ILE A 34 -4.00 1.41 19.77
C ILE A 34 -5.35 0.67 19.83
N ILE A 35 -5.86 0.20 18.69
CA ILE A 35 -7.11 -0.58 18.64
C ILE A 35 -6.99 -1.84 19.48
N PHE A 36 -5.87 -2.56 19.39
CA PHE A 36 -5.59 -3.74 20.18
C PHE A 36 -5.63 -3.44 21.68
N GLN A 37 -4.97 -2.36 22.10
CA GLN A 37 -4.94 -1.97 23.52
C GLN A 37 -6.34 -1.60 24.04
N GLU A 38 -7.13 -0.87 23.26
CA GLU A 38 -8.49 -0.51 23.64
C GLU A 38 -9.42 -1.74 23.72
N LEU A 39 -9.29 -2.68 22.79
CA LEU A 39 -10.07 -3.92 22.79
C LEU A 39 -9.70 -4.88 23.92
N THR A 40 -8.45 -4.86 24.36
CA THR A 40 -7.94 -5.75 25.41
C THR A 40 -7.92 -5.10 26.79
N ALA A 41 -8.21 -3.80 26.88
CA ALA A 41 -8.31 -3.10 28.16
C ALA A 41 -9.41 -3.72 29.03
N PRO A 42 -9.18 -3.88 30.35
CA PRO A 42 -10.23 -4.32 31.26
C PRO A 42 -11.42 -3.35 31.19
N ALA A 43 -12.64 -3.90 31.07
CA ALA A 43 -13.85 -3.12 31.00
C ALA A 43 -13.88 -2.11 32.16
N ARG A 44 -13.91 -0.82 31.83
CA ARG A 44 -14.11 0.22 32.86
C ARG A 44 -15.44 -0.08 33.56
N PRO A 45 -15.49 -0.14 34.88
CA PRO A 45 -16.76 -0.28 35.56
C PRO A 45 -17.65 0.89 35.16
N VAL A 46 -18.76 0.58 34.49
CA VAL A 46 -19.81 1.57 34.22
C VAL A 46 -20.23 2.06 35.59
N LEU A 47 -19.91 3.31 35.91
CA LEU A 47 -20.50 3.99 37.07
C LEU A 47 -22.02 3.94 36.84
N GLN A 48 -22.67 3.01 37.54
CA GLN A 48 -24.11 2.97 37.56
C GLN A 48 -24.55 4.29 38.19
N GLU A 49 -25.04 5.20 37.39
CA GLU A 49 -25.86 6.29 37.89
C GLU A 49 -27.06 5.63 38.58
N SER A 50 -27.00 5.62 39.88
CA SER A 50 -28.10 5.19 40.76
C SER A 50 -29.22 6.22 40.68
N GLY A 51 -30.01 6.16 39.61
CA GLY A 51 -31.18 6.99 39.42
C GLY A 51 -32.45 6.12 39.49
N LEU A 52 -33.44 6.54 40.26
CA LEU A 52 -34.76 5.94 40.40
C LEU A 52 -35.50 5.69 39.08
N ILE A 53 -35.05 6.31 37.98
CA ILE A 53 -35.58 6.17 36.62
C ILE A 53 -35.23 4.80 36.00
N ALA A 54 -34.08 4.19 36.32
CA ALA A 54 -33.68 2.87 35.83
C ALA A 54 -34.53 1.70 36.38
N ARG A 55 -35.28 1.93 37.46
CA ARG A 55 -36.18 0.92 38.01
C ARG A 55 -37.56 0.87 37.33
N PHE A 56 -37.98 1.95 36.68
CA PHE A 56 -39.27 2.01 35.97
C PHE A 56 -39.21 1.44 34.55
N SER A 57 -38.07 1.52 33.87
CA SER A 57 -37.92 0.98 32.50
C SER A 57 -37.90 -0.56 32.46
N LYS A 58 -37.43 -1.21 33.53
CA LYS A 58 -37.47 -2.68 33.66
C LYS A 58 -38.91 -3.25 33.72
N PHE A 59 -39.90 -2.42 34.09
CA PHE A 59 -41.28 -2.87 34.21
C PHE A 59 -42.07 -2.83 32.89
N LEU A 60 -41.57 -2.13 31.88
CA LEU A 60 -42.21 -1.92 30.57
C LEU A 60 -41.73 -2.84 29.45
N GLY A 61 -40.85 -3.81 29.71
CA GLY A 61 -40.48 -4.85 28.77
C GLY A 61 -39.77 -4.37 27.49
N LYS A 62 -39.42 -3.08 27.40
CA LYS A 62 -38.59 -2.57 26.34
C LYS A 62 -37.10 -2.70 26.76
N ARG A 63 -36.42 -3.71 26.24
CA ARG A 63 -34.94 -3.67 26.16
C ARG A 63 -34.56 -2.50 25.26
N GLU A 64 -34.21 -1.37 25.85
CA GLU A 64 -33.40 -0.39 25.11
C GLU A 64 -32.05 -1.07 24.84
N PRO A 65 -31.63 -1.12 23.57
CA PRO A 65 -30.28 -1.54 23.26
C PRO A 65 -29.35 -0.53 23.94
N THR A 66 -28.51 -1.00 24.84
CA THR A 66 -27.39 -0.22 25.37
C THR A 66 -26.52 0.06 24.14
N GLU A 67 -26.62 1.26 23.59
CA GLU A 67 -25.73 1.70 22.51
C GLU A 67 -24.29 1.65 23.02
N SER A 68 -23.59 0.57 22.71
CA SER A 68 -22.18 0.45 23.00
C SER A 68 -21.41 1.03 21.82
N THR A 69 -20.76 2.17 22.03
CA THR A 69 -19.89 2.75 21.01
C THR A 69 -18.73 1.78 20.75
N PRO A 70 -18.48 1.37 19.51
CA PRO A 70 -17.36 0.49 19.18
C PRO A 70 -16.03 1.21 19.42
N VAL A 71 -14.97 0.44 19.67
CA VAL A 71 -13.61 0.95 19.53
C VAL A 71 -13.42 1.40 18.07
N ARG A 72 -12.85 2.58 17.88
CA ARG A 72 -12.64 3.14 16.55
C ARG A 72 -11.69 2.24 15.76
N GLY A 73 -12.17 1.74 14.62
CA GLY A 73 -11.43 0.80 13.78
C GLY A 73 -10.48 1.47 12.78
N LEU A 74 -10.04 0.71 11.79
CA LEU A 74 -9.13 1.18 10.75
C LEU A 74 -9.55 0.64 9.38
N TYR A 75 -9.65 1.53 8.41
CA TYR A 75 -9.83 1.19 7.00
C TYR A 75 -8.53 1.52 6.25
N MET A 76 -7.79 0.48 5.89
CA MET A 76 -6.52 0.58 5.15
C MET A 76 -6.77 0.41 3.66
N TRP A 77 -6.39 1.39 2.86
CA TRP A 77 -6.54 1.31 1.42
C TRP A 77 -5.26 1.64 0.67
N GLY A 78 -5.15 1.15 -0.57
CA GLY A 78 -3.99 1.35 -1.44
C GLY A 78 -3.84 0.23 -2.44
N GLY A 79 -2.86 0.35 -3.36
CA GLY A 79 -2.60 -0.61 -4.42
C GLY A 79 -2.26 -2.02 -3.95
N VAL A 80 -2.18 -2.92 -4.89
CA VAL A 80 -1.78 -4.32 -4.63
C VAL A 80 -0.31 -4.37 -4.20
N GLY A 81 0.04 -5.30 -3.31
CA GLY A 81 1.44 -5.52 -2.87
C GLY A 81 1.94 -4.56 -1.80
N ARG A 82 1.06 -3.78 -1.15
CA ARG A 82 1.41 -2.82 -0.07
C ARG A 82 1.44 -3.40 1.33
N GLY A 83 1.35 -4.72 1.45
CA GLY A 83 1.40 -5.39 2.75
C GLY A 83 0.12 -5.30 3.58
N LYS A 84 -1.02 -4.86 3.00
CA LYS A 84 -2.30 -4.77 3.72
C LYS A 84 -2.72 -6.10 4.36
N THR A 85 -2.60 -7.19 3.61
CA THR A 85 -2.92 -8.54 4.09
C THR A 85 -2.05 -8.92 5.28
N TRP A 86 -0.75 -8.63 5.20
CA TRP A 86 0.18 -8.89 6.29
C TRP A 86 -0.12 -8.04 7.54
N LEU A 87 -0.43 -6.75 7.37
CA LEU A 87 -0.87 -5.89 8.46
C LEU A 87 -2.14 -6.43 9.14
N MET A 88 -3.08 -6.94 8.34
CA MET A 88 -4.28 -7.59 8.85
C MET A 88 -3.95 -8.88 9.59
N ASP A 89 -3.05 -9.73 9.07
CA ASP A 89 -2.57 -10.95 9.74
C ASP A 89 -1.97 -10.61 11.11
N LEU A 90 -1.10 -9.63 11.13
CA LEU A 90 -0.41 -9.18 12.32
C LEU A 90 -1.39 -8.72 13.41
N PHE A 91 -2.39 -7.93 13.04
CA PHE A 91 -3.44 -7.47 13.95
C PHE A 91 -4.32 -8.62 14.43
N TYR A 92 -4.87 -9.41 13.50
CA TYR A 92 -5.80 -10.49 13.83
C TYR A 92 -5.18 -11.54 14.75
N HIS A 93 -3.93 -11.92 14.50
CA HIS A 93 -3.23 -12.90 15.32
C HIS A 93 -2.73 -12.34 16.67
N SER A 94 -2.69 -11.01 16.84
CA SER A 94 -2.39 -10.39 18.12
C SER A 94 -3.59 -10.42 19.07
N LEU A 95 -4.80 -10.35 18.55
CA LEU A 95 -6.01 -10.34 19.36
C LEU A 95 -6.18 -11.64 20.14
N PRO A 96 -6.42 -11.57 21.47
CA PRO A 96 -6.68 -12.75 22.27
C PRO A 96 -8.11 -13.28 22.07
N GLY A 97 -8.33 -14.55 22.43
CA GLY A 97 -9.65 -15.16 22.45
C GLY A 97 -10.23 -15.48 21.09
N THR A 98 -11.52 -15.82 21.09
CA THR A 98 -12.25 -16.32 19.91
C THR A 98 -13.29 -15.34 19.37
N ARG A 99 -13.56 -14.23 20.09
CA ARG A 99 -14.57 -13.24 19.69
C ARG A 99 -14.04 -12.27 18.63
N LYS A 100 -13.43 -12.81 17.60
CA LYS A 100 -12.89 -12.10 16.44
C LYS A 100 -13.16 -12.92 15.20
N GLN A 101 -13.56 -12.27 14.10
CA GLN A 101 -13.78 -12.92 12.82
C GLN A 101 -12.99 -12.20 11.73
N ARG A 102 -12.40 -12.99 10.83
CA ARG A 102 -11.76 -12.49 9.61
C ARG A 102 -12.35 -13.19 8.40
N LEU A 103 -12.84 -12.40 7.48
CA LEU A 103 -13.54 -12.87 6.27
C LEU A 103 -13.14 -11.99 5.08
N HIS A 104 -13.03 -12.58 3.90
CA HIS A 104 -13.15 -11.78 2.69
C HIS A 104 -14.53 -11.13 2.64
N PHE A 105 -14.59 -9.85 2.29
CA PHE A 105 -15.84 -9.10 2.27
C PHE A 105 -16.95 -9.80 1.45
N HIS A 106 -16.57 -10.39 0.31
CA HIS A 106 -17.51 -11.18 -0.49
C HIS A 106 -18.15 -12.35 0.29
N ARG A 107 -17.37 -13.10 1.07
CA ARG A 107 -17.90 -14.21 1.89
C ARG A 107 -18.81 -13.72 3.01
N PHE A 108 -18.50 -12.58 3.59
CA PHE A 108 -19.38 -11.93 4.56
C PHE A 108 -20.74 -11.62 3.93
N MET A 109 -20.78 -11.02 2.74
CA MET A 109 -22.03 -10.71 2.05
C MET A 109 -22.81 -11.95 1.65
N LEU A 110 -22.15 -13.03 1.22
CA LEU A 110 -22.82 -14.32 0.98
C LEU A 110 -23.55 -14.81 2.22
N ARG A 111 -22.91 -14.81 3.38
CA ARG A 111 -23.54 -15.18 4.64
C ARG A 111 -24.74 -14.28 4.97
N VAL A 112 -24.61 -12.97 4.77
CA VAL A 112 -25.71 -12.02 5.00
C VAL A 112 -26.92 -12.36 4.11
N HIS A 113 -26.72 -12.68 2.84
CA HIS A 113 -27.80 -13.08 1.91
C HIS A 113 -28.47 -14.40 2.31
N GLU A 114 -27.69 -15.40 2.73
CA GLU A 114 -28.21 -16.67 3.24
C GLU A 114 -29.08 -16.43 4.48
N GLU A 115 -28.62 -15.64 5.43
CA GLU A 115 -29.38 -15.32 6.64
C GLU A 115 -30.65 -14.49 6.34
N LEU A 116 -30.60 -13.54 5.39
CA LEU A 116 -31.77 -12.79 4.93
C LEU A 116 -32.83 -13.72 4.31
N THR A 117 -32.39 -14.70 3.54
CA THR A 117 -33.29 -15.70 2.96
C THR A 117 -33.99 -16.51 4.05
N ALA A 118 -33.27 -16.89 5.10
CA ALA A 118 -33.83 -17.63 6.24
C ALA A 118 -34.76 -16.75 7.12
N LEU A 119 -34.63 -15.43 7.06
CA LEU A 119 -35.42 -14.47 7.84
C LEU A 119 -36.58 -13.85 7.04
N GLN A 120 -36.96 -14.44 5.90
CA GLN A 120 -38.08 -13.94 5.10
C GLN A 120 -39.38 -13.86 5.94
N GLY A 121 -40.02 -12.70 5.87
CA GLY A 121 -41.27 -12.44 6.62
C GLY A 121 -41.05 -11.93 8.06
N GLN A 122 -39.84 -11.79 8.53
CA GLN A 122 -39.54 -11.15 9.81
C GLN A 122 -39.37 -9.63 9.63
N SER A 123 -39.77 -8.86 10.66
CA SER A 123 -39.47 -7.44 10.71
C SER A 123 -37.99 -7.22 11.03
N ASP A 124 -37.39 -6.20 10.39
CA ASP A 124 -36.03 -5.75 10.65
C ASP A 124 -34.95 -6.86 10.59
N PRO A 125 -34.86 -7.62 9.48
CA PRO A 125 -33.95 -8.77 9.40
C PRO A 125 -32.47 -8.37 9.54
N LEU A 126 -32.06 -7.17 9.16
CA LEU A 126 -30.67 -6.68 9.33
C LEU A 126 -30.29 -6.52 10.80
N GLU A 127 -31.24 -6.10 11.66
CA GLU A 127 -31.03 -6.03 13.10
C GLU A 127 -30.80 -7.43 13.68
N VAL A 128 -31.58 -8.43 13.26
CA VAL A 128 -31.39 -9.82 13.68
C VAL A 128 -30.04 -10.36 13.26
N ILE A 129 -29.62 -10.08 12.04
CA ILE A 129 -28.30 -10.50 11.50
C ILE A 129 -27.18 -9.84 12.32
N ALA A 130 -27.30 -8.54 12.62
CA ALA A 130 -26.32 -7.83 13.43
C ALA A 130 -26.24 -8.39 14.86
N ASP A 131 -27.37 -8.80 15.46
CA ASP A 131 -27.39 -9.48 16.77
C ASP A 131 -26.64 -10.82 16.72
N ARG A 132 -26.80 -11.59 15.65
CA ARG A 132 -26.09 -12.87 15.47
C ARG A 132 -24.58 -12.65 15.35
N PHE A 133 -24.15 -11.67 14.54
CA PHE A 133 -22.74 -11.32 14.48
C PHE A 133 -22.19 -10.88 15.84
N LYS A 134 -22.93 -10.04 16.56
CA LYS A 134 -22.51 -9.61 17.90
C LYS A 134 -22.42 -10.76 18.90
N ALA A 135 -23.28 -11.76 18.80
CA ALA A 135 -23.19 -12.96 19.63
C ALA A 135 -21.89 -13.74 19.41
N GLU A 136 -21.34 -13.72 18.19
CA GLU A 136 -20.14 -14.45 17.80
C GLU A 136 -18.86 -13.64 17.94
N THR A 137 -18.91 -12.30 17.71
CA THR A 137 -17.70 -11.48 17.58
C THR A 137 -17.86 -10.06 18.12
N ASP A 138 -16.75 -9.50 18.55
CA ASP A 138 -16.63 -8.09 18.90
C ASP A 138 -15.79 -7.33 17.86
N VAL A 139 -15.05 -8.05 16.99
CA VAL A 139 -14.17 -7.48 15.97
C VAL A 139 -14.38 -8.21 14.66
N LEU A 140 -14.72 -7.44 13.63
CA LEU A 140 -14.77 -7.91 12.22
C LEU A 140 -13.55 -7.39 11.47
N CYS A 141 -12.83 -8.30 10.84
CA CYS A 141 -11.73 -8.00 9.93
C CYS A 141 -12.16 -8.38 8.51
N PHE A 142 -12.24 -7.40 7.63
CA PHE A 142 -12.58 -7.62 6.23
C PHE A 142 -11.36 -7.50 5.34
N ASP A 143 -11.07 -8.58 4.62
CA ASP A 143 -10.13 -8.52 3.50
C ASP A 143 -10.88 -8.12 2.24
N GLU A 144 -10.22 -7.27 1.43
CA GLU A 144 -10.70 -6.86 0.09
C GLU A 144 -12.12 -6.26 0.10
N PHE A 145 -12.31 -5.22 0.93
CA PHE A 145 -13.59 -4.51 0.96
C PHE A 145 -13.86 -3.82 -0.38
N PHE A 146 -14.77 -4.38 -1.14
CA PHE A 146 -15.14 -3.90 -2.46
C PHE A 146 -16.61 -4.18 -2.75
N VAL A 147 -17.33 -3.19 -3.27
CA VAL A 147 -18.77 -3.28 -3.56
C VAL A 147 -19.01 -3.04 -5.05
N SER A 148 -19.50 -4.06 -5.75
CA SER A 148 -19.84 -4.01 -7.16
C SER A 148 -21.30 -4.34 -7.43
N ASP A 149 -21.93 -5.12 -6.57
CA ASP A 149 -23.30 -5.57 -6.72
C ASP A 149 -24.31 -4.62 -6.08
N ILE A 150 -25.41 -4.36 -6.77
CA ILE A 150 -26.46 -3.46 -6.29
C ILE A 150 -27.16 -4.00 -5.04
N THR A 151 -27.33 -5.31 -4.93
CA THR A 151 -28.02 -5.93 -3.79
C THR A 151 -27.20 -5.72 -2.52
N ASP A 152 -25.88 -5.94 -2.59
CA ASP A 152 -24.95 -5.66 -1.51
C ASP A 152 -24.98 -4.18 -1.13
N ALA A 153 -24.90 -3.29 -2.13
CA ALA A 153 -24.89 -1.85 -1.91
C ALA A 153 -26.15 -1.36 -1.18
N MET A 154 -27.32 -1.91 -1.51
CA MET A 154 -28.58 -1.50 -0.89
C MET A 154 -28.72 -1.98 0.57
N LEU A 155 -28.06 -3.05 0.95
CA LEU A 155 -28.09 -3.61 2.31
C LEU A 155 -27.05 -2.96 3.23
N LEU A 156 -25.91 -2.57 2.70
CA LEU A 156 -24.73 -2.19 3.49
C LEU A 156 -24.94 -0.97 4.37
N GLY A 157 -25.73 0.02 3.94
CA GLY A 157 -26.01 1.20 4.76
C GLY A 157 -26.67 0.85 6.09
N GLY A 158 -27.73 0.05 6.03
CA GLY A 158 -28.46 -0.43 7.22
C GLY A 158 -27.64 -1.42 8.05
N LEU A 159 -26.97 -2.36 7.38
CA LEU A 159 -26.18 -3.40 8.03
C LEU A 159 -25.00 -2.83 8.80
N MET A 160 -24.20 -1.94 8.18
CA MET A 160 -23.06 -1.32 8.85
C MET A 160 -23.49 -0.50 10.08
N LYS A 161 -24.58 0.26 9.96
CA LYS A 161 -25.16 1.00 11.08
C LYS A 161 -25.55 0.06 12.22
N ALA A 162 -26.23 -1.06 11.92
CA ALA A 162 -26.66 -2.02 12.91
C ALA A 162 -25.50 -2.73 13.61
N LEU A 163 -24.43 -3.05 12.89
CA LEU A 163 -23.20 -3.65 13.44
C LEU A 163 -22.49 -2.68 14.39
N PHE A 164 -22.29 -1.43 13.97
CA PHE A 164 -21.63 -0.41 14.80
C PHE A 164 -22.44 -0.05 16.04
N ALA A 165 -23.76 0.03 15.94
CA ALA A 165 -24.64 0.27 17.10
C ALA A 165 -24.52 -0.81 18.20
N ARG A 166 -24.06 -2.00 17.83
CA ARG A 166 -23.78 -3.10 18.77
C ARG A 166 -22.35 -3.13 19.30
N GLY A 167 -21.56 -2.10 18.97
CA GLY A 167 -20.18 -2.00 19.43
C GLY A 167 -19.21 -2.96 18.74
N ILE A 168 -19.51 -3.41 17.51
CA ILE A 168 -18.58 -4.21 16.72
C ILE A 168 -17.54 -3.28 16.09
N THR A 169 -16.27 -3.57 16.35
CA THR A 169 -15.14 -2.85 15.75
C THR A 169 -14.83 -3.43 14.38
N LEU A 170 -14.61 -2.55 13.39
CA LEU A 170 -14.24 -2.93 12.03
C LEU A 170 -12.79 -2.58 11.74
N VAL A 171 -12.03 -3.56 11.24
CA VAL A 171 -10.74 -3.33 10.56
C VAL A 171 -10.85 -3.90 9.15
N ALA A 172 -10.60 -3.08 8.14
CA ALA A 172 -10.80 -3.47 6.74
C ALA A 172 -9.59 -3.12 5.88
N THR A 173 -9.36 -3.94 4.86
CA THR A 173 -8.45 -3.62 3.76
C THR A 173 -9.22 -3.43 2.46
N SER A 174 -8.76 -2.51 1.62
CA SER A 174 -9.34 -2.22 0.31
C SER A 174 -8.27 -1.74 -0.67
N ASN A 175 -8.58 -1.77 -1.96
CA ASN A 175 -7.72 -1.15 -2.98
C ASN A 175 -8.11 0.31 -3.26
N ILE A 176 -9.26 0.76 -2.77
CA ILE A 176 -9.80 2.10 -3.02
C ILE A 176 -10.25 2.77 -1.73
N PRO A 177 -10.25 4.13 -1.67
CA PRO A 177 -10.76 4.85 -0.51
C PRO A 177 -12.27 4.68 -0.36
N PRO A 178 -12.84 4.90 0.84
CA PRO A 178 -14.27 4.77 1.07
C PRO A 178 -15.12 5.61 0.12
N ASP A 179 -14.69 6.83 -0.21
CA ASP A 179 -15.44 7.75 -1.08
C ASP A 179 -15.56 7.24 -2.52
N ASP A 180 -14.69 6.32 -2.96
CA ASP A 180 -14.74 5.70 -4.29
C ASP A 180 -15.46 4.35 -4.32
N LEU A 181 -15.88 3.84 -3.17
CA LEU A 181 -16.69 2.62 -3.12
C LEU A 181 -18.00 2.80 -3.89
N TYR A 182 -18.31 1.83 -4.75
CA TYR A 182 -19.52 1.82 -5.56
C TYR A 182 -19.75 3.13 -6.36
N ARG A 183 -18.66 3.76 -6.85
CA ARG A 183 -18.64 5.12 -7.42
C ARG A 183 -19.62 5.32 -8.57
N ASN A 184 -19.74 4.37 -9.48
CA ASN A 184 -20.61 4.43 -10.65
C ASN A 184 -21.83 3.50 -10.51
N GLY A 185 -22.14 3.07 -9.30
CA GLY A 185 -23.21 2.12 -9.04
C GLY A 185 -24.61 2.73 -9.13
N LEU A 186 -25.58 1.92 -9.53
CA LEU A 186 -26.99 2.30 -9.56
C LEU A 186 -27.50 2.62 -8.15
N GLN A 187 -28.26 3.71 -8.03
CA GLN A 187 -28.82 4.17 -6.75
C GLN A 187 -27.74 4.43 -5.67
N ARG A 188 -26.60 4.92 -6.07
CA ARG A 188 -25.47 5.17 -5.16
C ARG A 188 -25.83 6.01 -3.91
N ALA A 189 -26.80 6.91 -4.04
CA ALA A 189 -27.29 7.71 -2.89
C ALA A 189 -27.75 6.83 -1.71
N ARG A 190 -28.27 5.65 -1.95
CA ARG A 190 -28.67 4.68 -0.91
C ARG A 190 -27.48 3.94 -0.29
N PHE A 191 -26.34 3.94 -0.96
CA PHE A 191 -25.09 3.35 -0.45
C PHE A 191 -24.27 4.35 0.37
N LEU A 192 -24.41 5.66 0.15
CA LEU A 192 -23.66 6.70 0.87
C LEU A 192 -23.71 6.54 2.41
N PRO A 193 -24.82 6.13 3.04
CA PRO A 193 -24.84 5.89 4.49
C PRO A 193 -23.83 4.83 4.96
N ALA A 194 -23.46 3.85 4.11
CA ALA A 194 -22.41 2.88 4.43
C ALA A 194 -21.03 3.55 4.47
N ILE A 195 -20.74 4.43 3.51
CA ILE A 195 -19.48 5.20 3.48
C ILE A 195 -19.39 6.10 4.71
N GLU A 196 -20.46 6.82 5.05
CA GLU A 196 -20.50 7.69 6.22
C GLU A 196 -20.29 6.92 7.53
N ALA A 197 -20.91 5.74 7.66
CA ALA A 197 -20.72 4.88 8.82
C ALA A 197 -19.26 4.40 8.95
N ILE A 198 -18.62 3.99 7.85
CA ILE A 198 -17.20 3.61 7.84
C ILE A 198 -16.33 4.80 8.29
N LYS A 199 -16.54 5.99 7.74
CA LYS A 199 -15.76 7.19 8.08
C LYS A 199 -16.00 7.65 9.52
N GLN A 200 -17.20 7.42 10.05
CA GLN A 200 -17.54 7.74 11.45
C GLN A 200 -16.84 6.81 12.44
N TYR A 201 -16.78 5.52 12.15
CA TYR A 201 -16.31 4.50 13.10
C TYR A 201 -14.94 3.91 12.81
N CYS A 202 -14.31 4.31 11.71
CA CYS A 202 -12.94 3.91 11.35
C CYS A 202 -12.07 5.12 11.02
N ASP A 203 -10.80 5.04 11.36
CA ASP A 203 -9.80 5.90 10.76
C ASP A 203 -9.52 5.42 9.33
N ILE A 204 -9.31 6.36 8.42
CA ILE A 204 -9.03 6.05 7.02
C ILE A 204 -7.55 6.28 6.75
N MET A 205 -6.85 5.24 6.33
CA MET A 205 -5.42 5.31 6.07
C MET A 205 -5.07 4.83 4.67
N ASN A 206 -4.40 5.70 3.93
CA ASN A 206 -3.76 5.33 2.67
C ASN A 206 -2.39 4.70 2.95
N VAL A 207 -2.25 3.42 2.65
CA VAL A 207 -0.98 2.70 2.80
C VAL A 207 -0.04 2.85 1.60
N ASP A 208 -0.47 3.61 0.58
CA ASP A 208 0.37 4.03 -0.55
C ASP A 208 1.08 5.38 -0.29
N ALA A 209 0.93 5.98 0.87
CA ALA A 209 1.52 7.29 1.18
C ALA A 209 3.04 7.33 0.96
N GLY A 210 3.73 6.18 1.05
CA GLY A 210 5.13 6.05 0.65
C GLY A 210 5.35 6.25 -0.86
N VAL A 211 4.38 5.88 -1.69
CA VAL A 211 4.41 6.10 -3.15
C VAL A 211 4.23 7.58 -3.47
N ASP A 212 3.30 8.25 -2.79
CA ASP A 212 3.10 9.70 -2.96
C ASP A 212 4.35 10.50 -2.55
N TYR A 213 5.01 10.10 -1.46
CA TYR A 213 6.28 10.71 -1.06
C TYR A 213 7.38 10.50 -2.11
N ARG A 214 7.52 9.28 -2.67
CA ARG A 214 8.46 9.00 -3.76
C ARG A 214 8.13 9.82 -4.99
N LEU A 215 6.86 9.88 -5.38
CA LEU A 215 6.42 10.71 -6.51
C LEU A 215 6.77 12.17 -6.28
N ARG A 216 6.47 12.73 -5.11
CA ARG A 216 6.80 14.12 -4.76
C ARG A 216 8.31 14.35 -4.80
N THR A 217 9.11 13.44 -4.25
CA THR A 217 10.58 13.53 -4.30
C THR A 217 11.08 13.56 -5.75
N LEU A 218 10.57 12.67 -6.61
CA LEU A 218 10.97 12.59 -8.02
C LEU A 218 10.51 13.80 -8.83
N THR A 219 9.31 14.31 -8.61
CA THR A 219 8.79 15.48 -9.33
C THR A 219 9.49 16.78 -8.95
N GLN A 220 10.06 16.86 -7.75
CA GLN A 220 10.81 18.02 -7.26
C GLN A 220 12.31 17.94 -7.56
N ALA A 221 12.81 16.77 -7.97
CA ALA A 221 14.23 16.54 -8.21
C ALA A 221 14.61 16.76 -9.68
N HIS A 222 15.87 17.11 -9.90
CA HIS A 222 16.49 16.95 -11.20
C HIS A 222 16.84 15.46 -11.39
N LEU A 223 16.29 14.83 -12.43
CA LEU A 223 16.47 13.39 -12.66
C LEU A 223 17.66 13.09 -13.60
N TRP A 224 18.21 14.10 -14.23
CA TRP A 224 19.46 14.05 -14.97
C TRP A 224 20.46 15.04 -14.38
N LEU A 225 21.48 14.52 -13.71
CA LEU A 225 22.45 15.28 -12.94
C LEU A 225 23.78 15.31 -13.70
N SER A 226 24.29 16.48 -14.00
CA SER A 226 25.57 16.68 -14.67
C SER A 226 26.21 18.02 -14.27
N PRO A 227 27.54 18.17 -14.39
CA PRO A 227 28.55 17.16 -14.72
C PRO A 227 28.83 16.19 -13.57
N LEU A 228 29.67 15.17 -13.81
CA LEU A 228 30.14 14.26 -12.76
C LEU A 228 31.14 14.99 -11.85
N ASN A 229 30.72 15.28 -10.64
CA ASN A 229 31.50 15.93 -9.59
C ASN A 229 30.95 15.58 -8.19
N ASP A 230 31.59 16.07 -7.15
CA ASP A 230 31.19 15.81 -5.75
C ASP A 230 29.78 16.32 -5.43
N GLU A 231 29.33 17.42 -6.04
CA GLU A 231 27.98 17.95 -5.85
C GLU A 231 26.93 17.00 -6.44
N THR A 232 27.15 16.53 -7.66
CA THR A 232 26.29 15.53 -8.30
C THR A 232 26.23 14.24 -7.49
N GLN A 233 27.37 13.78 -6.96
CA GLN A 233 27.40 12.61 -6.10
C GLN A 233 26.58 12.82 -4.82
N ARG A 234 26.72 13.96 -4.15
CA ARG A 234 25.90 14.30 -2.96
C ARG A 234 24.41 14.34 -3.27
N GLN A 235 24.03 14.84 -4.45
CA GLN A 235 22.63 14.85 -4.89
C GLN A 235 22.11 13.44 -5.15
N MET A 236 22.89 12.56 -5.76
CA MET A 236 22.55 11.14 -5.92
C MET A 236 22.35 10.43 -4.58
N ASP A 237 23.27 10.66 -3.62
CA ASP A 237 23.20 10.08 -2.28
C ASP A 237 21.96 10.58 -1.51
N LYS A 238 21.64 11.87 -1.65
CA LYS A 238 20.43 12.46 -1.05
C LYS A 238 19.16 11.88 -1.65
N LEU A 239 19.11 11.70 -2.98
CA LEU A 239 17.97 11.08 -3.65
C LEU A 239 17.84 9.61 -3.26
N TRP A 240 18.96 8.89 -3.16
CA TRP A 240 18.94 7.51 -2.66
C TRP A 240 18.27 7.43 -1.29
N LEU A 241 18.72 8.23 -0.32
CA LEU A 241 18.14 8.25 1.03
C LEU A 241 16.66 8.61 1.03
N ALA A 242 16.26 9.55 0.19
CA ALA A 242 14.87 9.98 0.09
C ALA A 242 13.97 8.90 -0.55
N LEU A 243 14.48 8.12 -1.51
CA LEU A 243 13.69 7.13 -2.27
C LEU A 243 13.74 5.74 -1.64
N ALA A 244 14.89 5.34 -1.12
CA ALA A 244 15.12 4.03 -0.51
C ALA A 244 14.86 3.98 1.01
N GLY A 245 14.96 5.11 1.70
CA GLY A 245 14.66 5.25 3.13
C GLY A 245 15.78 4.84 4.06
N SER A 246 16.88 4.28 3.56
CA SER A 246 18.03 3.87 4.37
C SER A 246 19.37 4.06 3.67
N LYS A 247 20.47 4.15 4.45
CA LYS A 247 21.81 4.00 3.90
C LYS A 247 22.06 2.50 3.69
N SER A 248 22.36 2.12 2.46
CA SER A 248 22.87 0.77 2.22
C SER A 248 24.28 0.65 2.78
N GLU A 249 24.46 -0.21 3.77
CA GLU A 249 25.78 -0.49 4.33
C GLU A 249 26.61 -1.44 3.47
N HIS A 250 25.97 -2.16 2.55
CA HIS A 250 26.61 -3.16 1.70
C HIS A 250 26.08 -3.07 0.28
N ALA A 251 26.99 -3.14 -0.69
CA ALA A 251 26.67 -3.26 -2.10
C ALA A 251 26.37 -4.73 -2.46
N PRO A 252 25.10 -5.15 -2.51
CA PRO A 252 24.77 -6.55 -2.77
C PRO A 252 25.09 -6.95 -4.20
N THR A 253 25.50 -8.20 -4.38
CA THR A 253 25.55 -8.82 -5.69
C THR A 253 24.18 -9.46 -5.98
N LEU A 254 23.52 -9.02 -7.03
CA LEU A 254 22.27 -9.62 -7.49
C LEU A 254 22.57 -10.74 -8.49
N GLU A 255 21.73 -11.76 -8.51
CA GLU A 255 21.72 -12.75 -9.57
C GLU A 255 20.63 -12.38 -10.59
N ILE A 256 21.04 -12.00 -11.80
CA ILE A 256 20.14 -11.65 -12.90
C ILE A 256 20.39 -12.63 -14.06
N ASN A 257 19.36 -13.40 -14.40
CA ASN A 257 19.44 -14.42 -15.47
C ASN A 257 20.64 -15.39 -15.28
N HIS A 258 20.79 -15.89 -14.04
CA HIS A 258 21.88 -16.81 -13.64
C HIS A 258 23.29 -16.22 -13.77
N ARG A 259 23.41 -14.91 -13.73
CA ARG A 259 24.71 -14.20 -13.78
C ARG A 259 24.78 -13.18 -12.64
N PRO A 260 25.92 -13.10 -11.95
CA PRO A 260 26.12 -12.10 -10.91
C PRO A 260 26.16 -10.70 -11.50
N MET A 261 25.56 -9.76 -10.79
CA MET A 261 25.56 -8.33 -11.12
C MET A 261 25.93 -7.53 -9.88
N GLN A 262 27.00 -6.79 -9.94
CA GLN A 262 27.41 -5.90 -8.87
C GLN A 262 26.49 -4.67 -8.83
N THR A 263 26.00 -4.34 -7.65
CA THR A 263 25.21 -3.13 -7.45
C THR A 263 25.94 -2.16 -6.52
N LEU A 264 25.51 -0.92 -6.50
CA LEU A 264 25.95 0.06 -5.50
C LEU A 264 25.09 -0.04 -4.24
N ALA A 265 23.79 -0.23 -4.43
CA ALA A 265 22.83 -0.41 -3.35
C ALA A 265 21.52 -1.01 -3.86
N VAL A 266 20.80 -1.72 -3.02
CA VAL A 266 19.43 -2.23 -3.27
C VAL A 266 18.60 -2.07 -2.01
N GLU A 267 17.45 -1.41 -2.13
CA GLU A 267 16.52 -1.22 -1.00
C GLU A 267 15.12 -0.87 -1.52
N ASN A 268 14.07 -1.42 -0.92
CA ASN A 268 12.67 -1.04 -1.19
C ASN A 268 12.29 -0.89 -2.68
N GLN A 269 12.64 -1.87 -3.53
CA GLN A 269 12.43 -1.83 -4.99
C GLN A 269 13.18 -0.67 -5.68
N THR A 270 14.20 -0.14 -5.04
CA THR A 270 15.11 0.87 -5.57
C THR A 270 16.48 0.25 -5.77
N LEU A 271 17.08 0.45 -6.96
CA LEU A 271 18.38 -0.03 -7.33
C LEU A 271 19.32 1.15 -7.59
N ALA A 272 20.51 1.14 -7.00
CA ALA A 272 21.61 1.99 -7.40
C ALA A 272 22.68 1.13 -8.10
N VAL A 273 23.07 1.52 -9.29
CA VAL A 273 23.98 0.74 -10.16
C VAL A 273 24.76 1.66 -11.08
N SER A 274 25.97 1.25 -11.46
CA SER A 274 26.82 2.03 -12.38
C SER A 274 26.50 1.74 -13.86
N PHE A 275 26.78 2.73 -14.71
CA PHE A 275 26.75 2.54 -16.16
C PHE A 275 27.68 1.39 -16.60
N THR A 276 28.85 1.26 -15.99
CA THR A 276 29.78 0.16 -16.28
C THR A 276 29.12 -1.20 -16.10
N THR A 277 28.45 -1.42 -14.99
CA THR A 277 27.75 -2.69 -14.73
C THR A 277 26.64 -2.99 -15.73
N LEU A 278 25.89 -1.98 -16.15
CA LEU A 278 24.72 -2.20 -17.02
C LEU A 278 25.05 -2.13 -18.53
N CYS A 279 26.02 -1.33 -18.94
CA CYS A 279 26.25 -1.04 -20.34
C CYS A 279 27.65 -1.41 -20.86
N VAL A 280 28.67 -1.46 -19.99
CA VAL A 280 30.03 -1.88 -20.38
C VAL A 280 30.20 -3.39 -20.25
N ASP A 281 29.78 -3.94 -19.08
CA ASP A 281 29.76 -5.39 -18.86
C ASP A 281 28.83 -6.07 -19.88
N ALA A 282 29.07 -7.39 -20.08
CA ALA A 282 28.33 -8.19 -21.07
C ALA A 282 26.86 -8.42 -20.60
N ARG A 283 26.02 -7.37 -20.67
CA ARG A 283 24.58 -7.42 -20.39
C ARG A 283 23.78 -7.46 -21.70
N SER A 284 22.57 -7.95 -21.61
CA SER A 284 21.66 -8.08 -22.74
C SER A 284 20.29 -7.48 -22.43
N GLN A 285 19.47 -7.35 -23.44
CA GLN A 285 18.08 -6.90 -23.28
C GLN A 285 17.30 -7.74 -22.24
N HIS A 286 17.55 -9.05 -22.16
CA HIS A 286 16.90 -9.91 -21.15
C HIS A 286 17.23 -9.48 -19.72
N ASP A 287 18.43 -8.97 -19.47
CA ASP A 287 18.81 -8.46 -18.15
C ASP A 287 18.02 -7.18 -17.83
N TYR A 288 17.83 -6.30 -18.81
CA TYR A 288 17.05 -5.06 -18.63
C TYR A 288 15.57 -5.35 -18.41
N ILE A 289 15.01 -6.35 -19.09
CA ILE A 289 13.64 -6.84 -18.85
C ILE A 289 13.53 -7.35 -17.41
N ALA A 290 14.47 -8.15 -16.93
CA ALA A 290 14.45 -8.65 -15.55
C ALA A 290 14.53 -7.50 -14.53
N LEU A 291 15.46 -6.56 -14.74
CA LEU A 291 15.60 -5.40 -13.86
C LEU A 291 14.36 -4.51 -13.87
N SER A 292 13.76 -4.27 -15.04
CA SER A 292 12.57 -3.45 -15.18
C SER A 292 11.33 -4.04 -14.49
N ARG A 293 11.29 -5.35 -14.26
CA ARG A 293 10.25 -6.04 -13.50
C ARG A 293 10.47 -5.96 -11.98
N LEU A 294 11.72 -6.04 -11.55
CA LEU A 294 12.09 -6.09 -10.15
C LEU A 294 12.11 -4.73 -9.46
N PHE A 295 12.48 -3.68 -10.18
CA PHE A 295 12.74 -2.37 -9.59
C PHE A 295 11.79 -1.31 -10.11
N HIS A 296 11.16 -0.62 -9.18
CA HIS A 296 10.33 0.56 -9.47
C HIS A 296 11.19 1.78 -9.82
N THR A 297 12.33 1.93 -9.16
CA THR A 297 13.22 3.09 -9.31
C THR A 297 14.67 2.64 -9.48
N VAL A 298 15.38 3.22 -10.43
CA VAL A 298 16.80 2.96 -10.68
C VAL A 298 17.58 4.27 -10.66
N LEU A 299 18.64 4.31 -9.84
CA LEU A 299 19.67 5.36 -9.87
C LEU A 299 20.86 4.83 -10.65
N LEU A 300 21.06 5.35 -11.85
CA LEU A 300 22.14 4.98 -12.75
C LEU A 300 23.27 6.00 -12.66
N SER A 301 24.43 5.56 -12.17
CA SER A 301 25.58 6.43 -11.95
C SER A 301 26.61 6.38 -13.08
N ASP A 302 27.31 7.50 -13.25
CA ASP A 302 28.53 7.63 -14.05
C ASP A 302 28.34 7.35 -15.55
N VAL A 303 27.26 7.86 -16.12
CA VAL A 303 27.03 7.75 -17.57
C VAL A 303 28.02 8.67 -18.32
N PRO A 304 28.94 8.10 -19.10
CA PRO A 304 29.92 8.88 -19.85
C PRO A 304 29.31 9.46 -21.12
N VAL A 305 30.04 10.39 -21.77
CA VAL A 305 29.77 10.74 -23.17
C VAL A 305 30.04 9.50 -24.02
N MET A 306 29.04 9.03 -24.73
CA MET A 306 29.17 7.88 -25.64
C MET A 306 29.62 8.37 -27.02
N THR A 307 30.83 7.98 -27.40
CA THR A 307 31.45 8.33 -28.70
C THR A 307 31.29 7.20 -29.70
N SER A 308 31.78 7.41 -30.91
CA SER A 308 31.84 6.36 -31.97
C SER A 308 32.65 5.12 -31.57
N LEU A 309 33.49 5.22 -30.54
CA LEU A 309 34.21 4.07 -29.98
C LEU A 309 33.38 3.25 -29.01
N MET A 310 32.22 3.74 -28.58
CA MET A 310 31.34 3.15 -27.59
C MET A 310 29.96 2.76 -28.17
N GLU A 311 29.95 2.34 -29.43
CA GLU A 311 28.68 2.00 -30.11
C GLU A 311 27.95 0.80 -29.46
N SER A 312 28.68 -0.16 -28.92
CA SER A 312 28.11 -1.32 -28.23
C SER A 312 27.47 -0.92 -26.91
N GLU A 313 28.14 -0.08 -26.13
CA GLU A 313 27.64 0.49 -24.88
C GLU A 313 26.41 1.38 -25.13
N ALA A 314 26.47 2.18 -26.18
CA ALA A 314 25.38 3.04 -26.62
C ALA A 314 24.12 2.22 -27.02
N ARG A 315 24.29 1.10 -27.74
CA ARG A 315 23.18 0.18 -28.04
C ARG A 315 22.56 -0.41 -26.78
N ARG A 316 23.38 -0.83 -25.82
CA ARG A 316 22.89 -1.35 -24.53
C ARG A 316 22.16 -0.27 -23.73
N PHE A 317 22.69 0.96 -23.73
CA PHE A 317 22.02 2.08 -23.08
C PHE A 317 20.64 2.38 -23.69
N ILE A 318 20.51 2.37 -25.01
CA ILE A 318 19.25 2.53 -25.73
C ILE A 318 18.28 1.40 -25.31
N ALA A 319 18.71 0.15 -25.33
CA ALA A 319 17.89 -1.00 -24.97
C ALA A 319 17.43 -0.94 -23.52
N LEU A 320 18.30 -0.52 -22.60
CA LEU A 320 17.97 -0.30 -21.20
C LEU A 320 16.89 0.77 -21.03
N VAL A 321 17.05 1.92 -21.68
CA VAL A 321 16.08 3.01 -21.63
C VAL A 321 14.74 2.58 -22.22
N ASP A 322 14.75 1.85 -23.32
CA ASP A 322 13.54 1.33 -23.95
C ASP A 322 12.76 0.42 -23.01
N GLU A 323 13.41 -0.55 -22.35
CA GLU A 323 12.76 -1.47 -21.40
C GLU A 323 12.24 -0.76 -20.15
N PHE A 324 13.01 0.19 -19.62
CA PHE A 324 12.60 0.96 -18.45
C PHE A 324 11.41 1.89 -18.76
N TYR A 325 11.42 2.51 -19.93
CA TYR A 325 10.32 3.36 -20.39
C TYR A 325 9.01 2.59 -20.53
N GLU A 326 9.03 1.43 -21.19
CA GLU A 326 7.83 0.60 -21.42
C GLU A 326 7.18 0.11 -20.12
N ARG A 327 7.97 -0.04 -19.03
CA ARG A 327 7.47 -0.52 -17.73
C ARG A 327 7.31 0.57 -16.67
N TYR A 328 7.45 1.82 -17.07
CA TYR A 328 7.32 2.98 -16.18
C TYR A 328 8.30 2.95 -15.00
N VAL A 329 9.50 2.41 -15.19
CA VAL A 329 10.59 2.49 -14.21
C VAL A 329 11.02 3.95 -14.08
N LYS A 330 11.15 4.43 -12.84
CA LYS A 330 11.63 5.79 -12.57
C LYS A 330 13.16 5.79 -12.62
N LEU A 331 13.74 6.62 -13.48
CA LEU A 331 15.16 6.63 -13.73
C LEU A 331 15.78 7.97 -13.30
N VAL A 332 16.78 7.89 -12.42
CA VAL A 332 17.64 9.02 -12.03
C VAL A 332 19.03 8.73 -12.55
N VAL A 333 19.66 9.69 -13.21
CA VAL A 333 20.94 9.52 -13.89
C VAL A 333 21.94 10.55 -13.44
N SER A 334 23.18 10.13 -13.11
CA SER A 334 24.33 11.01 -13.09
C SER A 334 25.18 10.81 -14.34
N ALA A 335 25.52 11.91 -15.02
CA ALA A 335 26.15 11.88 -16.32
C ALA A 335 27.26 12.94 -16.47
N ALA A 336 28.18 12.66 -17.37
CA ALA A 336 29.30 13.57 -17.66
C ALA A 336 28.87 14.93 -18.24
N VAL A 337 27.75 14.94 -18.98
CA VAL A 337 27.25 16.10 -19.72
C VAL A 337 25.71 16.18 -19.64
N PRO A 338 25.12 17.32 -20.02
CA PRO A 338 23.66 17.43 -20.14
C PRO A 338 23.08 16.38 -21.12
N LEU A 339 21.80 16.05 -20.93
CA LEU A 339 21.10 14.98 -21.62
C LEU A 339 21.31 14.95 -23.13
N TYR A 340 21.18 16.11 -23.80
CA TYR A 340 21.25 16.20 -25.26
C TYR A 340 22.68 16.09 -25.83
N GLU A 341 23.68 16.09 -24.96
CA GLU A 341 25.12 15.98 -25.36
C GLU A 341 25.71 14.58 -25.11
N ILE A 342 24.88 13.64 -24.58
CA ILE A 342 25.36 12.34 -24.07
C ILE A 342 25.88 11.41 -25.17
N TYR A 343 25.41 11.57 -26.40
CA TYR A 343 25.85 10.77 -27.53
C TYR A 343 26.51 11.64 -28.58
N ARG A 344 27.75 11.29 -28.93
CA ARG A 344 28.58 11.95 -29.94
C ARG A 344 29.06 10.97 -31.03
N GLY A 345 28.37 9.84 -31.21
CA GLY A 345 28.61 8.90 -32.29
C GLY A 345 27.84 9.25 -33.55
N GLU A 346 28.08 8.50 -34.63
CA GLU A 346 27.43 8.71 -35.94
C GLU A 346 26.40 7.63 -36.25
N ARG A 347 26.67 6.38 -35.89
CA ARG A 347 25.88 5.21 -36.34
C ARG A 347 24.51 5.10 -35.73
N LEU A 348 24.31 5.58 -34.51
CA LEU A 348 23.07 5.45 -33.73
C LEU A 348 22.35 6.78 -33.54
N LYS A 349 22.61 7.79 -34.37
CA LYS A 349 22.00 9.11 -34.26
C LYS A 349 20.47 9.05 -34.27
N PHE A 350 19.90 8.27 -35.16
CA PHE A 350 18.44 8.14 -35.28
C PHE A 350 17.83 7.45 -34.04
N GLU A 351 18.38 6.33 -33.62
CA GLU A 351 17.94 5.58 -32.46
C GLU A 351 18.14 6.40 -31.19
N PHE A 352 19.22 7.16 -31.09
CA PHE A 352 19.47 8.03 -29.94
C PHE A 352 18.51 9.21 -29.85
N GLN A 353 18.01 9.74 -30.96
CA GLN A 353 16.98 10.79 -30.94
C GLN A 353 15.72 10.28 -30.23
N ARG A 354 15.30 9.05 -30.54
CA ARG A 354 14.16 8.41 -29.83
C ARG A 354 14.47 8.18 -28.35
N CYS A 355 15.66 7.69 -28.04
CA CYS A 355 16.13 7.47 -26.68
C CYS A 355 16.10 8.77 -25.86
N LEU A 356 16.60 9.89 -26.41
CA LEU A 356 16.56 11.20 -25.77
C LEU A 356 15.13 11.69 -25.51
N SER A 357 14.23 11.51 -26.48
CA SER A 357 12.81 11.85 -26.30
C SER A 357 12.18 11.06 -25.18
N ARG A 358 12.45 9.75 -25.07
CA ARG A 358 11.98 8.90 -23.96
C ARG A 358 12.56 9.35 -22.62
N LEU A 359 13.86 9.61 -22.55
CA LEU A 359 14.51 10.11 -21.33
C LEU A 359 13.94 11.46 -20.88
N GLN A 360 13.58 12.33 -21.81
CA GLN A 360 12.92 13.58 -21.48
C GLN A 360 11.51 13.36 -20.96
N GLU A 361 10.73 12.49 -21.60
CA GLU A 361 9.38 12.12 -21.14
C GLU A 361 9.41 11.45 -19.77
N MET A 362 10.41 10.59 -19.50
CA MET A 362 10.60 9.93 -18.20
C MET A 362 10.81 10.91 -17.04
N GLN A 363 11.15 12.16 -17.30
CA GLN A 363 11.27 13.21 -16.31
C GLN A 363 9.97 13.99 -16.11
N SER A 364 8.95 13.76 -16.94
CA SER A 364 7.66 14.46 -16.85
C SER A 364 6.84 13.98 -15.65
N GLU A 365 6.07 14.88 -15.06
CA GLU A 365 5.16 14.54 -13.97
C GLU A 365 4.12 13.49 -14.39
N GLU A 366 3.67 13.53 -15.65
CA GLU A 366 2.74 12.56 -16.19
C GLU A 366 3.33 11.14 -16.19
N TYR A 367 4.58 10.99 -16.67
CA TYR A 367 5.26 9.69 -16.64
C TYR A 367 5.54 9.22 -15.22
N LEU A 368 5.98 10.11 -14.34
CA LEU A 368 6.29 9.77 -12.94
C LEU A 368 5.06 9.29 -12.15
N LYS A 369 3.86 9.76 -12.51
CA LYS A 369 2.59 9.32 -11.91
C LYS A 369 2.13 7.94 -12.37
N ARG A 370 2.64 7.41 -13.47
CA ARG A 370 2.24 6.09 -13.97
C ARG A 370 2.73 5.00 -13.05
N GLU A 371 1.88 4.01 -12.81
CA GLU A 371 2.25 2.85 -12.01
C GLU A 371 3.31 2.00 -12.72
N HIS A 372 4.26 1.50 -11.94
CA HIS A 372 5.27 0.57 -12.41
C HIS A 372 4.63 -0.77 -12.80
N LEU A 373 4.92 -1.25 -13.99
CA LEU A 373 4.46 -2.55 -14.47
C LEU A 373 5.43 -3.65 -14.02
N ALA A 374 5.33 -4.05 -12.76
CA ALA A 374 5.96 -5.26 -12.25
C ALA A 374 5.33 -6.45 -12.97
N GLY A 375 6.10 -7.25 -13.67
CA GLY A 375 5.64 -8.33 -14.52
C GLY A 375 5.06 -9.52 -13.78
#